data_cb61b225a1779c2182d5a4e40609dfdb
#
_entry.id   cb61b225a1779c2182d5a4e40609dfdb
#
_cell.length_a   1.000
_cell.length_b   1.000
_cell.length_c   1.000
_cell.angle_alpha   90.00
_cell.angle_beta   90.00
_cell.angle_gamma   90.00
#
_symmetry.space_group_name_H-M   'P 1'
#
loop_
_entity.id
_entity.type
_entity.pdbx_description
1 polymer ?
#
loop_
_entity_poly.entity_id
_entity_poly.type
_entity_poly.pdbx_seq_one_letter_code
_entity_poly.pdbx_strand_id
1 'polypeptide(L)'
;YAKNGQCAVSATGSGEFFIRESAARQVCDRVAWKGESLAVAAEATIKAVGAIGGDGGLIAIGPDGRPYFAINDLGMYRGRIISGGQPQTAIFADEKMAD
;
A
#
# COMPACT_ATOMS: atom_id res chain seq x y z
N TYR A 1 -5.15 -8.19 3.91
CA TYR A 1 -5.40 -9.26 2.95
C TYR A 1 -4.08 -9.78 2.39
N ALA A 2 -3.98 -11.07 2.28
CA ALA A 2 -2.80 -11.69 1.68
C ALA A 2 -3.22 -12.94 0.91
N LYS A 3 -2.58 -13.15 -0.23
CA LYS A 3 -2.77 -14.36 -1.03
C LYS A 3 -1.45 -14.72 -1.69
N ASN A 4 -1.00 -15.95 -1.45
CA ASN A 4 0.25 -16.45 -2.03
C ASN A 4 0.25 -16.29 -3.55
N GLY A 5 1.38 -15.80 -4.07
CA GLY A 5 1.56 -15.58 -5.50
C GLY A 5 0.91 -14.32 -6.04
N GLN A 6 0.15 -13.58 -5.24
CA GLN A 6 -0.47 -12.31 -5.65
C GLN A 6 0.11 -11.12 -4.93
N CYS A 7 -0.29 -10.89 -3.69
CA CYS A 7 0.21 -9.79 -2.89
C CYS A 7 -0.23 -9.93 -1.43
N ALA A 8 0.35 -9.10 -0.58
CA ALA A 8 -0.10 -8.92 0.79
C ALA A 8 -0.23 -7.40 1.04
N VAL A 9 -1.30 -7.00 1.72
CA VAL A 9 -1.59 -5.58 1.96
C VAL A 9 -2.12 -5.40 3.37
N SER A 10 -1.63 -4.36 4.05
CA SER A 10 -2.15 -3.91 5.33
C SER A 10 -2.40 -2.41 5.25
N ALA A 11 -3.43 -1.92 5.93
CA ALA A 11 -3.84 -0.53 5.85
C ALA A 11 -4.00 0.08 7.23
N THR A 12 -3.89 1.40 7.30
CA THR A 12 -4.07 2.20 8.51
C THR A 12 -4.77 3.52 8.17
N GLY A 13 -5.50 4.08 9.13
CA GLY A 13 -6.17 5.37 8.95
C GLY A 13 -7.63 5.33 9.37
N SER A 14 -8.46 6.05 8.61
CA SER A 14 -9.91 6.07 8.80
C SER A 14 -10.51 4.73 8.41
N GLY A 15 -10.52 3.78 9.33
CA GLY A 15 -10.79 2.36 9.05
C GLY A 15 -12.08 2.07 8.31
N GLU A 16 -13.15 2.78 8.64
CA GLU A 16 -14.46 2.60 8.01
C GLU A 16 -14.44 2.85 6.51
N PHE A 17 -13.61 3.78 6.04
CA PHE A 17 -13.49 4.05 4.60
C PHE A 17 -12.67 2.97 3.89
N PHE A 18 -11.64 2.46 4.55
CA PHE A 18 -10.85 1.34 4.02
C PHE A 18 -11.70 0.06 3.94
N ILE A 19 -12.57 -0.16 4.92
CA ILE A 19 -13.50 -1.29 4.91
C ILE A 19 -14.51 -1.15 3.77
N ARG A 20 -15.10 0.02 3.62
CA ARG A 20 -16.09 0.28 2.56
C ARG A 20 -15.51 0.05 1.17
N GLU A 21 -14.26 0.45 0.96
CA GLU A 21 -13.56 0.27 -0.30
C GLU A 21 -13.00 -1.15 -0.47
N SER A 22 -12.99 -1.97 0.57
CA SER A 22 -12.27 -3.25 0.59
C SER A 22 -10.81 -3.05 0.16
N ALA A 23 -10.15 -2.05 0.73
CA ALA A 23 -8.93 -1.48 0.18
C ALA A 23 -7.81 -2.50 -0.01
N ALA A 24 -7.53 -3.31 1.00
CA ALA A 24 -6.44 -4.28 0.92
C ALA A 24 -6.71 -5.31 -0.19
N ARG A 25 -7.92 -5.85 -0.24
CA ARG A 25 -8.33 -6.79 -1.28
C ARG A 25 -8.33 -6.14 -2.65
N GLN A 26 -8.78 -4.88 -2.73
CA GLN A 26 -8.83 -4.15 -4.00
C GLN A 26 -7.45 -4.03 -4.65
N VAL A 27 -6.41 -3.74 -3.86
CA VAL A 27 -5.04 -3.69 -4.41
C VAL A 27 -4.67 -5.02 -5.06
N CYS A 28 -4.88 -6.12 -4.35
CA CYS A 28 -4.52 -7.44 -4.86
C CYS A 28 -5.36 -7.84 -6.07
N ASP A 29 -6.65 -7.52 -6.06
CA ASP A 29 -7.53 -7.82 -7.19
C ASP A 29 -7.15 -7.01 -8.44
N ARG A 30 -6.75 -5.73 -8.28
CA ARG A 30 -6.29 -4.92 -9.42
C ARG A 30 -5.03 -5.50 -10.05
N VAL A 31 -4.11 -6.01 -9.24
CA VAL A 31 -2.92 -6.69 -9.75
C VAL A 31 -3.30 -7.97 -10.49
N ALA A 32 -4.16 -8.79 -9.89
CA ALA A 32 -4.50 -10.11 -10.42
C ALA A 32 -5.42 -10.03 -11.64
N TRP A 33 -6.44 -9.16 -11.61
CA TRP A 33 -7.51 -9.18 -12.61
C TRP A 33 -7.35 -8.09 -13.68
N LYS A 34 -6.76 -6.95 -13.33
CA LYS A 34 -6.53 -5.84 -14.27
C LYS A 34 -5.10 -5.83 -14.82
N GLY A 35 -4.20 -6.63 -14.28
CA GLY A 35 -2.81 -6.65 -14.70
C GLY A 35 -2.03 -5.40 -14.35
N GLU A 36 -2.51 -4.60 -13.38
CA GLU A 36 -1.83 -3.38 -12.96
C GLU A 36 -0.56 -3.73 -12.15
N SER A 37 0.44 -2.84 -12.21
CA SER A 37 1.58 -2.96 -11.30
C SER A 37 1.11 -2.72 -9.86
N LEU A 38 1.89 -3.22 -8.88
CA LEU A 38 1.56 -3.00 -7.47
C LEU A 38 1.44 -1.51 -7.15
N ALA A 39 2.35 -0.68 -7.69
CA ALA A 39 2.33 0.76 -7.46
C ALA A 39 1.04 1.40 -8.02
N VAL A 40 0.67 1.07 -9.25
CA VAL A 40 -0.55 1.60 -9.87
C VAL A 40 -1.79 1.15 -9.09
N ALA A 41 -1.85 -0.11 -8.71
CA ALA A 41 -2.98 -0.67 -7.95
C ALA A 41 -3.11 -0.01 -6.57
N ALA A 42 -2.00 0.17 -5.86
CA ALA A 42 -1.98 0.79 -4.54
C ALA A 42 -2.39 2.27 -4.60
N GLU A 43 -1.84 3.02 -5.55
CA GLU A 43 -2.17 4.45 -5.70
C GLU A 43 -3.63 4.65 -6.11
N ALA A 44 -4.16 3.82 -7.02
CA ALA A 44 -5.56 3.89 -7.41
C ALA A 44 -6.49 3.60 -6.23
N THR A 45 -6.14 2.64 -5.39
CA THR A 45 -6.93 2.27 -4.21
C THR A 45 -6.92 3.38 -3.16
N ILE A 46 -5.76 3.95 -2.87
CA ILE A 46 -5.66 5.05 -1.90
C ILE A 46 -6.41 6.30 -2.40
N LYS A 47 -6.40 6.55 -3.70
CA LYS A 47 -7.18 7.62 -4.32
C LYS A 47 -8.69 7.38 -4.15
N ALA A 48 -9.14 6.15 -4.33
CA ALA A 48 -10.56 5.79 -4.14
C ALA A 48 -11.00 5.98 -2.68
N VAL A 49 -10.14 5.60 -1.72
CA VAL A 49 -10.40 5.83 -0.29
C VAL A 49 -10.52 7.33 -0.01
N GLY A 50 -9.61 8.15 -0.56
CA GLY A 50 -9.65 9.60 -0.41
C GLY A 50 -10.91 10.21 -1.01
N ALA A 51 -11.38 9.70 -2.13
CA ALA A 51 -12.56 10.20 -2.83
C ALA A 51 -13.84 10.07 -2.00
N ILE A 52 -13.92 9.10 -1.09
CA ILE A 52 -15.06 8.95 -0.19
C ILE A 52 -14.83 9.56 1.20
N GLY A 53 -13.72 10.26 1.38
CA GLY A 53 -13.41 11.02 2.58
C GLY A 53 -12.45 10.38 3.55
N GLY A 54 -11.81 9.28 3.20
CA GLY A 54 -10.88 8.58 4.08
C GLY A 54 -9.43 9.06 3.96
N ASP A 55 -8.77 9.15 5.10
CA ASP A 55 -7.35 9.47 5.19
C ASP A 55 -6.57 8.28 5.73
N GLY A 56 -5.36 8.11 5.26
CA GLY A 56 -4.47 7.09 5.79
C GLY A 56 -3.46 6.60 4.76
N GLY A 57 -3.14 5.33 4.85
CA GLY A 57 -2.18 4.74 3.95
C GLY A 57 -2.24 3.22 3.98
N LEU A 58 -1.44 2.63 3.12
CA LEU A 58 -1.30 1.18 3.10
C LEU A 58 0.14 0.79 2.78
N ILE A 59 0.48 -0.40 3.22
CA ILE A 59 1.72 -1.06 2.84
C ILE A 59 1.36 -2.30 2.03
N ALA A 60 2.08 -2.53 0.97
CA ALA A 60 1.83 -3.64 0.06
C ALA A 60 3.12 -4.31 -0.34
N ILE A 61 3.06 -5.60 -0.59
CA ILE A 61 4.20 -6.36 -1.10
C ILE A 61 3.70 -7.30 -2.20
N GLY A 62 4.42 -7.35 -3.31
CA GLY A 62 4.11 -8.22 -4.43
C GLY A 62 4.89 -9.53 -4.40
N PRO A 63 4.66 -10.40 -5.40
CA PRO A 63 5.33 -11.71 -5.47
C PRO A 63 6.86 -11.59 -5.61
N ASP A 64 7.34 -10.46 -6.11
CA ASP A 64 8.78 -10.19 -6.25
C ASP A 64 9.45 -9.79 -4.93
N GLY A 65 8.67 -9.67 -3.84
CA GLY A 65 9.18 -9.27 -2.53
C GLY A 65 9.44 -7.78 -2.38
N ARG A 66 9.09 -6.96 -3.36
CA ARG A 66 9.29 -5.51 -3.28
C ARG A 66 8.11 -4.84 -2.59
N PRO A 67 8.35 -4.04 -1.54
CA PRO A 67 7.28 -3.31 -0.86
C PRO A 67 6.92 -2.03 -1.61
N TYR A 68 5.66 -1.61 -1.42
CA TYR A 68 5.16 -0.32 -1.88
C TYR A 68 4.33 0.32 -0.77
N PHE A 69 4.44 1.63 -0.64
CA PHE A 69 3.70 2.42 0.36
C PHE A 69 2.86 3.46 -0.37
N ALA A 70 1.56 3.49 -0.12
CA ALA A 70 0.66 4.49 -0.68
C ALA A 70 0.02 5.27 0.46
N ILE A 71 0.05 6.59 0.38
CA ILE A 71 -0.36 7.48 1.47
C ILE A 71 -1.13 8.64 0.86
N ASN A 72 -2.25 9.02 1.49
CA ASN A 72 -2.99 10.24 1.14
C ASN A 72 -3.10 11.21 2.31
N ASP A 73 -2.17 11.13 3.26
CA ASP A 73 -2.08 11.98 4.43
C ASP A 73 -0.68 12.62 4.47
N LEU A 74 -0.40 13.41 5.52
CA LEU A 74 0.89 14.08 5.70
C LEU A 74 2.04 13.09 5.87
N GLY A 75 1.75 11.92 6.42
CA GLY A 75 2.74 10.88 6.61
C GLY A 75 2.16 9.58 7.12
N MET A 76 3.03 8.61 7.20
CA MET A 76 2.77 7.30 7.79
C MET A 76 4.10 6.77 8.30
N TYR A 77 4.18 6.42 9.57
CA TYR A 77 5.35 5.74 10.11
C TYR A 77 5.50 4.42 9.39
N ARG A 78 6.63 4.22 8.72
CA ARG A 78 6.84 3.02 7.93
C ARG A 78 8.30 2.60 7.91
N GLY A 79 8.49 1.32 7.72
CA GLY A 79 9.82 0.75 7.63
C GLY A 79 9.83 -0.43 6.69
N ARG A 80 11.00 -0.72 6.14
CA ARG A 80 11.21 -1.90 5.33
C ARG A 80 12.62 -2.41 5.48
N ILE A 81 12.77 -3.69 5.21
CA ILE A 81 14.07 -4.32 5.03
C ILE A 81 13.92 -5.40 3.97
N ILE A 82 14.85 -5.43 3.02
CA ILE A 82 14.91 -6.45 1.99
C ILE A 82 16.08 -7.37 2.33
N SER A 83 15.94 -8.66 2.05
CA SER A 83 16.99 -9.64 2.32
C SER A 83 18.34 -9.16 1.78
N GLY A 84 19.36 -9.14 2.63
CA GLY A 84 20.69 -8.64 2.28
C GLY A 84 20.82 -7.12 2.30
N GLY A 85 19.75 -6.38 2.53
CA GLY A 85 19.75 -4.92 2.59
C GLY A 85 19.77 -4.37 3.99
N GLN A 86 19.71 -3.04 4.09
CA GLN A 86 19.66 -2.32 5.36
C GLN A 86 18.24 -1.90 5.69
N PRO A 87 17.87 -1.82 6.98
CA PRO A 87 16.59 -1.27 7.39
C PRO A 87 16.44 0.19 6.92
N GLN A 88 15.27 0.53 6.43
CA GLN A 88 14.95 1.90 6.03
C GLN A 88 13.63 2.31 6.65
N THR A 89 13.54 3.56 7.09
CA THR A 89 12.34 4.11 7.70
C THR A 89 12.00 5.46 7.11
N ALA A 90 10.74 5.83 7.18
CA ALA A 90 10.26 7.15 6.79
C ALA A 90 9.01 7.49 7.60
N ILE A 91 8.71 8.78 7.71
CA ILE A 91 7.55 9.31 8.42
C ILE A 91 6.67 10.12 7.48
N PHE A 92 7.26 11.16 6.86
CA PHE A 92 6.49 12.09 6.03
C PHE A 92 6.26 11.55 4.62
N ALA A 93 5.14 11.97 4.01
CA ALA A 93 4.74 11.45 2.71
C ALA A 93 5.75 11.74 1.60
N ASP A 94 6.47 12.86 1.70
CA ASP A 94 7.47 13.28 0.71
C ASP A 94 8.85 12.64 0.92
N GLU A 95 9.05 11.91 2.01
CA GLU A 95 10.30 11.19 2.22
C GLU A 95 10.39 9.96 1.32
N LYS A 96 11.57 9.75 0.74
CA LYS A 96 11.85 8.58 -0.08
C LYS A 96 12.80 7.65 0.64
N MET A 97 12.57 6.36 0.45
CA MET A 97 13.49 5.31 0.91
C MET A 97 14.25 4.79 -0.29
N ALA A 98 15.56 4.55 -0.10
CA ALA A 98 16.39 3.99 -1.16
C ALA A 98 15.93 2.57 -1.52
N ASP A 99 16.07 2.21 -2.76
CA ASP A 99 15.72 0.87 -3.25
C ASP A 99 16.69 -0.22 -2.78
#